data_2889c982d986e07661e86035a7eef30f
#
_entry.id   2889c982d986e07661e86035a7eef30f
#
_cell.length_a   1.000
_cell.length_b   1.000
_cell.length_c   1.000
_cell.angle_alpha   90.00
_cell.angle_beta   90.00
_cell.angle_gamma   90.00
#
_symmetry.space_group_name_H-M   'P 1'
#
loop_
_entity.id
_entity.type
_entity.pdbx_description
1 polymer ?
#
loop_
_entity_poly.entity_id
_entity_poly.type
_entity_poly.pdbx_seq_one_letter_code
_entity_poly.pdbx_strand_id
1 'polypeptide(L)'
;MRATASNGKAAMKKNMKAMAKPTSKAMNSGDFKVCKEAMENPEVFAKLAKWGREEISIAETEMPGLMALRKEYGKQKPLKGAKIAGCLHMTIQTAVLIETLVELGAEIRWSSCNIFSTQDHAAVAIAAAGIPVFAWKGLSETDFNWCIEQTITGWGKEGYNMILDDGGDLTNMMHEPRFAKEMKKIIGISEETTTGVHNLEQMVKNGKLKCPAININDSVTKSKFDNLYGCRESLADGIKRATDVMIAGKIVAVAGYGDVGKGSAHSMRGLGARVLVTEIDPICALQAAMEGFEVVTMDEAATIADIFVTATGCCDIITEKHFSKMKNNAIVCNIGHFDIEIDMAWLNKNSKKREVKPQVDIHTLKNGRQVIVLAQGRLVNLGCATGHPSFVMSNSFTNQVLAQMELFMNRDKYQDNIVYRLPKHLDEKVAALHLEKLGVKLTKLTTKQSKYLHMDQNGPFKPDHYRY
;
A
#
# COMPACT_ATOMS: atom_id res chain seq x y z
N MET A 1 8.71 -33.31 22.62
CA MET A 1 8.53 -32.53 21.37
C MET A 1 7.81 -33.38 20.29
N ARG A 2 6.56 -33.85 20.49
CA ARG A 2 5.78 -34.56 19.46
C ARG A 2 4.27 -34.27 19.49
N ALA A 3 3.81 -33.23 20.18
CA ALA A 3 2.37 -32.95 20.34
C ALA A 3 1.85 -31.72 19.63
N THR A 4 2.68 -30.93 18.96
CA THR A 4 2.27 -29.66 18.31
C THR A 4 2.00 -29.76 16.80
N ALA A 5 2.36 -30.89 16.16
CA ALA A 5 2.19 -31.07 14.70
C ALA A 5 0.79 -31.56 14.28
N SER A 6 -0.04 -32.05 15.22
CA SER A 6 -1.36 -32.58 14.86
C SER A 6 -2.47 -31.54 14.78
N ASN A 7 -2.37 -30.46 15.56
CA ASN A 7 -3.40 -29.41 15.58
C ASN A 7 -3.36 -28.49 14.34
N GLY A 8 -2.18 -28.28 13.74
CA GLY A 8 -2.05 -27.51 12.51
C GLY A 8 -2.69 -28.20 11.29
N LYS A 9 -2.58 -29.53 11.19
CA LYS A 9 -3.20 -30.30 10.10
C LYS A 9 -4.73 -30.38 10.20
N ALA A 10 -5.27 -30.33 11.41
CA ALA A 10 -6.73 -30.35 11.62
C ALA A 10 -7.38 -28.99 11.30
N ALA A 11 -6.72 -27.88 11.64
CA ALA A 11 -7.15 -26.54 11.26
C ALA A 11 -7.07 -26.33 9.73
N MET A 12 -5.99 -26.78 9.09
CA MET A 12 -5.84 -26.74 7.64
C MET A 12 -6.89 -27.57 6.90
N LYS A 13 -7.24 -28.76 7.41
CA LYS A 13 -8.31 -29.59 6.85
C LYS A 13 -9.72 -29.01 7.07
N LYS A 14 -9.93 -28.23 8.12
CA LYS A 14 -11.23 -27.59 8.39
C LYS A 14 -11.47 -26.41 7.45
N ASN A 15 -10.42 -25.63 7.13
CA ASN A 15 -10.49 -24.56 6.13
C ASN A 15 -10.60 -25.12 4.69
N MET A 16 -9.96 -26.25 4.38
CA MET A 16 -10.11 -26.90 3.08
C MET A 16 -11.51 -27.52 2.83
N LYS A 17 -12.29 -27.84 3.88
CA LYS A 17 -13.68 -28.30 3.73
C LYS A 17 -14.69 -27.18 3.46
N ALA A 18 -14.32 -25.92 3.66
CA ALA A 18 -15.16 -24.77 3.33
C ALA A 18 -15.04 -24.30 1.85
N MET A 19 -14.26 -25.00 1.03
CA MET A 19 -14.24 -24.80 -0.44
C MET A 19 -15.47 -25.47 -1.07
N ALA A 20 -16.67 -24.98 -0.75
CA ALA A 20 -17.84 -25.22 -1.58
C ALA A 20 -17.53 -24.66 -2.99
N LYS A 21 -17.80 -25.45 -4.04
CA LYS A 21 -17.84 -24.95 -5.41
C LYS A 21 -18.63 -23.64 -5.40
N PRO A 22 -18.14 -22.57 -6.06
CA PRO A 22 -18.91 -21.32 -6.12
C PRO A 22 -20.32 -21.70 -6.55
N THR A 23 -21.28 -21.43 -5.68
CA THR A 23 -22.67 -21.67 -6.04
C THR A 23 -22.97 -20.68 -7.14
N SER A 24 -23.69 -21.12 -8.18
CA SER A 24 -24.21 -20.24 -9.24
C SER A 24 -24.89 -18.98 -8.69
N LYS A 25 -25.23 -18.98 -7.43
CA LYS A 25 -25.81 -17.89 -6.66
C LYS A 25 -24.82 -16.77 -6.36
N ALA A 26 -23.52 -17.05 -6.12
CA ALA A 26 -22.49 -16.03 -5.92
C ALA A 26 -22.18 -15.29 -7.24
N MET A 27 -22.10 -16.00 -8.36
CA MET A 27 -21.88 -15.39 -9.69
C MET A 27 -23.07 -14.54 -10.16
N ASN A 28 -24.27 -14.76 -9.64
CA ASN A 28 -25.49 -14.04 -10.03
C ASN A 28 -25.89 -12.92 -9.06
N SER A 29 -25.14 -12.70 -7.95
CA SER A 29 -25.52 -11.74 -6.91
C SER A 29 -25.31 -10.28 -7.30
N GLY A 30 -24.50 -9.99 -8.33
CA GLY A 30 -24.15 -8.62 -8.73
C GLY A 30 -23.25 -7.88 -7.71
N ASP A 31 -22.79 -8.55 -6.65
CA ASP A 31 -22.05 -7.94 -5.55
C ASP A 31 -20.53 -7.93 -5.74
N PHE A 32 -20.03 -8.26 -6.92
CA PHE A 32 -18.61 -8.14 -7.26
C PHE A 32 -18.40 -7.96 -8.76
N LYS A 33 -17.25 -7.38 -9.14
CA LYS A 33 -16.73 -7.37 -10.51
C LYS A 33 -15.22 -7.51 -10.47
N VAL A 34 -14.73 -8.54 -11.13
CA VAL A 34 -13.30 -8.90 -11.25
C VAL A 34 -12.89 -8.97 -12.72
N CYS A 35 -11.71 -9.49 -13.04
CA CYS A 35 -11.23 -9.57 -14.42
C CYS A 35 -12.24 -10.27 -15.34
N LYS A 36 -12.29 -9.81 -16.58
CA LYS A 36 -13.27 -10.25 -17.58
C LYS A 36 -13.23 -11.76 -17.79
N GLU A 37 -12.05 -12.33 -17.89
CA GLU A 37 -11.84 -13.76 -18.12
C GLU A 37 -12.50 -14.63 -17.03
N ALA A 38 -12.41 -14.19 -15.77
CA ALA A 38 -13.07 -14.88 -14.66
C ALA A 38 -14.58 -14.67 -14.68
N MET A 39 -15.06 -13.48 -15.05
CA MET A 39 -16.51 -13.20 -15.14
C MET A 39 -17.20 -13.98 -16.26
N GLU A 40 -16.51 -14.23 -17.37
CA GLU A 40 -17.05 -14.92 -18.54
C GLU A 40 -16.88 -16.46 -18.48
N ASN A 41 -15.91 -16.96 -17.67
CA ASN A 41 -15.59 -18.39 -17.61
C ASN A 41 -15.49 -18.92 -16.18
N PRO A 42 -16.46 -19.75 -15.74
CA PRO A 42 -16.47 -20.35 -14.40
C PRO A 42 -15.23 -21.21 -14.05
N GLU A 43 -14.60 -21.85 -15.05
CA GLU A 43 -13.39 -22.63 -14.81
C GLU A 43 -12.20 -21.74 -14.55
N VAL A 44 -12.07 -20.61 -15.27
CA VAL A 44 -11.05 -19.58 -15.01
C VAL A 44 -11.27 -18.97 -13.64
N PHE A 45 -12.52 -18.63 -13.29
CA PHE A 45 -12.87 -18.14 -11.95
C PHE A 45 -12.41 -19.12 -10.87
N ALA A 46 -12.78 -20.39 -10.99
CA ALA A 46 -12.40 -21.42 -10.00
C ALA A 46 -10.88 -21.60 -9.90
N LYS A 47 -10.17 -21.57 -11.03
CA LYS A 47 -8.70 -21.65 -11.07
C LYS A 47 -8.04 -20.47 -10.37
N LEU A 48 -8.47 -19.25 -10.67
CA LEU A 48 -7.94 -18.04 -10.05
C LEU A 48 -8.28 -17.98 -8.56
N ALA A 49 -9.51 -18.33 -8.17
CA ALA A 49 -9.90 -18.41 -6.77
C ALA A 49 -9.03 -19.39 -5.96
N LYS A 50 -8.76 -20.56 -6.53
CA LYS A 50 -7.88 -21.55 -5.90
C LYS A 50 -6.45 -21.01 -5.77
N TRP A 51 -5.90 -20.48 -6.84
CA TRP A 51 -4.55 -19.90 -6.82
C TRP A 51 -4.43 -18.77 -5.81
N GLY A 52 -5.36 -17.79 -5.84
CA GLY A 52 -5.39 -16.72 -4.87
C GLY A 52 -5.47 -17.19 -3.43
N ARG A 53 -6.28 -18.23 -3.16
CA ARG A 53 -6.38 -18.84 -1.82
C ARG A 53 -5.06 -19.49 -1.36
N GLU A 54 -4.36 -20.16 -2.25
CA GLU A 54 -3.05 -20.75 -1.94
C GLU A 54 -2.02 -19.68 -1.59
N GLU A 55 -1.94 -18.59 -2.38
CA GLU A 55 -1.04 -17.45 -2.08
C GLU A 55 -1.44 -16.68 -0.82
N ILE A 56 -2.73 -16.46 -0.57
CA ILE A 56 -3.22 -15.88 0.68
C ILE A 56 -2.76 -16.70 1.88
N SER A 57 -2.82 -18.04 1.77
CA SER A 57 -2.37 -18.93 2.85
C SER A 57 -0.86 -18.85 3.11
N ILE A 58 -0.06 -18.59 2.07
CA ILE A 58 1.38 -18.31 2.22
C ILE A 58 1.57 -16.95 2.90
N ALA A 59 0.85 -15.92 2.44
CA ALA A 59 0.95 -14.58 3.02
C ALA A 59 0.57 -14.56 4.51
N GLU A 60 -0.46 -15.30 4.91
CA GLU A 60 -0.85 -15.44 6.33
C GLU A 60 0.32 -15.93 7.20
N THR A 61 1.20 -16.79 6.69
CA THR A 61 2.38 -17.27 7.43
C THR A 61 3.41 -16.15 7.66
N GLU A 62 3.42 -15.15 6.82
CA GLU A 62 4.35 -14.00 6.83
C GLU A 62 3.72 -12.71 7.39
N MET A 63 2.44 -12.76 7.80
CA MET A 63 1.70 -11.61 8.34
C MET A 63 1.30 -11.81 9.82
N PRO A 64 2.30 -11.92 10.72
CA PRO A 64 2.07 -12.30 12.12
C PRO A 64 1.19 -11.31 12.88
N GLY A 65 1.24 -10.02 12.57
CA GLY A 65 0.42 -9.01 13.23
C GLY A 65 -1.06 -9.23 13.01
N LEU A 66 -1.48 -9.42 11.75
CA LEU A 66 -2.88 -9.70 11.41
C LEU A 66 -3.36 -11.04 12.00
N MET A 67 -2.54 -12.08 11.90
CA MET A 67 -2.88 -13.39 12.46
C MET A 67 -2.99 -13.37 13.99
N ALA A 68 -2.17 -12.54 14.67
CA ALA A 68 -2.29 -12.32 16.10
C ALA A 68 -3.59 -11.60 16.47
N LEU A 69 -4.00 -10.57 15.71
CA LEU A 69 -5.28 -9.88 15.91
C LEU A 69 -6.48 -10.81 15.70
N ARG A 70 -6.48 -11.67 14.67
CA ARG A 70 -7.52 -12.70 14.50
C ARG A 70 -7.61 -13.61 15.73
N LYS A 71 -6.47 -14.07 16.23
CA LYS A 71 -6.40 -14.92 17.42
C LYS A 71 -6.90 -14.23 18.68
N GLU A 72 -6.53 -12.95 18.87
CA GLU A 72 -6.86 -12.16 20.06
C GLU A 72 -8.34 -11.73 20.08
N TYR A 73 -8.85 -11.24 18.94
CA TYR A 73 -10.14 -10.56 18.86
C TYR A 73 -11.22 -11.31 18.08
N GLY A 74 -10.90 -12.34 17.31
CA GLY A 74 -11.84 -13.01 16.41
C GLY A 74 -13.09 -13.57 17.11
N LYS A 75 -12.97 -14.01 18.37
CA LYS A 75 -14.12 -14.44 19.16
C LYS A 75 -14.99 -13.30 19.68
N GLN A 76 -14.38 -12.15 19.97
CA GLN A 76 -15.02 -10.98 20.56
C GLN A 76 -15.77 -10.14 19.52
N LYS A 77 -15.30 -10.19 18.27
CA LYS A 77 -15.84 -9.43 17.12
C LYS A 77 -16.02 -7.94 17.42
N PRO A 78 -14.93 -7.22 17.76
CA PRO A 78 -14.99 -5.81 18.15
C PRO A 78 -15.52 -4.90 17.04
N LEU A 79 -15.45 -5.32 15.78
CA LEU A 79 -15.97 -4.59 14.61
C LEU A 79 -17.38 -5.04 14.20
N LYS A 80 -18.12 -5.76 15.07
CA LYS A 80 -19.52 -6.10 14.78
C LYS A 80 -20.36 -4.84 14.63
N GLY A 81 -20.96 -4.66 13.44
CA GLY A 81 -21.71 -3.46 13.06
C GLY A 81 -20.87 -2.39 12.34
N ALA A 82 -19.56 -2.57 12.25
CA ALA A 82 -18.75 -1.77 11.35
C ALA A 82 -19.00 -2.20 9.90
N LYS A 83 -19.32 -1.21 9.04
CA LYS A 83 -19.51 -1.38 7.59
C LYS A 83 -18.45 -0.53 6.91
N ILE A 84 -17.42 -1.20 6.37
CA ILE A 84 -16.20 -0.54 5.89
C ILE A 84 -16.19 -0.50 4.36
N ALA A 85 -16.23 0.69 3.79
CA ALA A 85 -15.89 0.92 2.39
C ALA A 85 -14.37 1.05 2.29
N GLY A 86 -13.73 0.16 1.53
CA GLY A 86 -12.28 0.13 1.38
C GLY A 86 -11.84 0.46 -0.04
N CYS A 87 -10.80 1.28 -0.17
CA CYS A 87 -10.12 1.58 -1.43
C CYS A 87 -8.61 1.53 -1.20
N LEU A 88 -8.03 0.35 -1.45
CA LEU A 88 -6.60 0.09 -1.31
C LEU A 88 -6.20 -1.03 -2.27
N HIS A 89 -4.96 -1.03 -2.75
CA HIS A 89 -4.43 -1.98 -3.73
C HIS A 89 -4.93 -3.41 -3.49
N MET A 90 -5.66 -4.00 -4.45
CA MET A 90 -6.24 -5.35 -4.28
C MET A 90 -5.19 -6.44 -4.53
N THR A 91 -4.28 -6.59 -3.60
CA THR A 91 -3.20 -7.59 -3.60
C THR A 91 -3.53 -8.79 -2.70
N ILE A 92 -2.66 -9.80 -2.74
CA ILE A 92 -2.74 -10.95 -1.82
C ILE A 92 -2.69 -10.52 -0.35
N GLN A 93 -1.83 -9.55 -0.02
CA GLN A 93 -1.70 -9.02 1.35
C GLN A 93 -2.98 -8.29 1.78
N THR A 94 -3.58 -7.55 0.87
CA THR A 94 -4.87 -6.87 1.11
C THR A 94 -6.00 -7.87 1.32
N ALA A 95 -5.97 -9.02 0.65
CA ALA A 95 -6.94 -10.08 0.91
C ALA A 95 -6.84 -10.57 2.36
N VAL A 96 -5.64 -10.70 2.93
CA VAL A 96 -5.45 -11.04 4.37
C VAL A 96 -6.00 -9.95 5.28
N LEU A 97 -5.82 -8.66 4.94
CA LEU A 97 -6.42 -7.54 5.67
C LEU A 97 -7.95 -7.62 5.66
N ILE A 98 -8.56 -7.75 4.48
CA ILE A 98 -10.02 -7.85 4.31
C ILE A 98 -10.58 -8.99 5.15
N GLU A 99 -10.01 -10.19 5.04
CA GLU A 99 -10.46 -11.34 5.82
C GLU A 99 -10.26 -11.16 7.32
N THR A 100 -9.22 -10.44 7.73
CA THR A 100 -9.01 -10.10 9.15
C THR A 100 -10.13 -9.19 9.66
N LEU A 101 -10.46 -8.12 8.95
CA LEU A 101 -11.55 -7.23 9.31
C LEU A 101 -12.91 -7.97 9.39
N VAL A 102 -13.17 -8.86 8.44
CA VAL A 102 -14.39 -9.72 8.43
C VAL A 102 -14.39 -10.66 9.63
N GLU A 103 -13.26 -11.30 9.95
CA GLU A 103 -13.15 -12.18 11.12
C GLU A 103 -13.38 -11.42 12.43
N LEU A 104 -13.00 -10.14 12.48
CA LEU A 104 -13.27 -9.25 13.62
C LEU A 104 -14.72 -8.72 13.62
N GLY A 105 -15.54 -9.06 12.66
CA GLY A 105 -16.98 -8.80 12.64
C GLY A 105 -17.45 -7.69 11.69
N ALA A 106 -16.57 -7.08 10.90
CA ALA A 106 -16.93 -6.04 9.93
C ALA A 106 -17.62 -6.63 8.69
N GLU A 107 -18.49 -5.84 8.08
CA GLU A 107 -18.96 -6.00 6.71
C GLU A 107 -18.07 -5.14 5.78
N ILE A 108 -17.69 -5.68 4.63
CA ILE A 108 -16.68 -5.07 3.75
C ILE A 108 -17.19 -4.96 2.32
N ARG A 109 -16.89 -3.82 1.66
CA ARG A 109 -16.93 -3.67 0.20
C ARG A 109 -15.61 -3.03 -0.22
N TRP A 110 -15.01 -3.50 -1.29
CA TRP A 110 -13.62 -3.15 -1.63
C TRP A 110 -13.41 -2.81 -3.08
N SER A 111 -12.57 -1.77 -3.34
CA SER A 111 -11.99 -1.45 -4.65
C SER A 111 -10.49 -1.26 -4.55
N SER A 112 -9.81 -1.22 -5.69
CA SER A 112 -8.38 -0.88 -5.74
C SER A 112 -8.21 0.64 -5.88
N CYS A 113 -7.16 1.17 -5.28
CA CYS A 113 -6.77 2.59 -5.39
C CYS A 113 -5.81 2.87 -6.58
N ASN A 114 -5.58 1.89 -7.47
CA ASN A 114 -4.71 2.06 -8.63
C ASN A 114 -5.11 1.12 -9.75
N ILE A 115 -5.06 1.60 -11.00
CA ILE A 115 -5.51 0.86 -12.18
C ILE A 115 -4.65 -0.36 -12.56
N PHE A 116 -3.40 -0.44 -12.09
CA PHE A 116 -2.46 -1.52 -12.42
C PHE A 116 -2.08 -2.42 -11.25
N SER A 117 -2.47 -2.10 -10.03
CA SER A 117 -1.98 -2.78 -8.83
C SER A 117 -2.74 -4.04 -8.44
N THR A 118 -3.94 -4.27 -8.97
CA THR A 118 -4.73 -5.45 -8.65
C THR A 118 -4.02 -6.73 -9.07
N GLN A 119 -4.01 -7.72 -8.18
CA GLN A 119 -3.73 -9.12 -8.51
C GLN A 119 -5.06 -9.83 -8.72
N ASP A 120 -5.38 -10.18 -9.95
CA ASP A 120 -6.71 -10.68 -10.33
C ASP A 120 -7.11 -11.94 -9.53
N HIS A 121 -6.16 -12.84 -9.27
CA HIS A 121 -6.40 -14.02 -8.46
C HIS A 121 -6.70 -13.70 -6.99
N ALA A 122 -6.17 -12.58 -6.45
CA ALA A 122 -6.52 -12.10 -5.11
C ALA A 122 -7.97 -11.58 -5.08
N ALA A 123 -8.34 -10.74 -6.06
CA ALA A 123 -9.70 -10.22 -6.18
C ALA A 123 -10.73 -11.35 -6.35
N VAL A 124 -10.43 -12.33 -7.22
CA VAL A 124 -11.29 -13.49 -7.46
C VAL A 124 -11.41 -14.38 -6.20
N ALA A 125 -10.33 -14.54 -5.42
CA ALA A 125 -10.39 -15.31 -4.16
C ALA A 125 -11.30 -14.64 -3.11
N ILE A 126 -11.26 -13.31 -3.01
CA ILE A 126 -12.15 -12.53 -2.12
C ILE A 126 -13.60 -12.60 -2.60
N ALA A 127 -13.84 -12.45 -3.91
CA ALA A 127 -15.18 -12.64 -4.49
C ALA A 127 -15.73 -14.06 -4.22
N ALA A 128 -14.90 -15.09 -4.36
CA ALA A 128 -15.26 -16.48 -4.08
C ALA A 128 -15.58 -16.73 -2.60
N ALA A 129 -14.99 -15.95 -1.68
CA ALA A 129 -15.32 -15.96 -0.26
C ALA A 129 -16.64 -15.26 0.06
N GLY A 130 -17.31 -14.66 -0.94
CA GLY A 130 -18.58 -13.94 -0.78
C GLY A 130 -18.45 -12.52 -0.28
N ILE A 131 -17.25 -11.93 -0.37
CA ILE A 131 -16.98 -10.55 0.03
C ILE A 131 -17.06 -9.66 -1.22
N PRO A 132 -17.88 -8.60 -1.21
CA PRO A 132 -18.00 -7.67 -2.32
C PRO A 132 -16.65 -6.99 -2.68
N VAL A 133 -16.20 -7.19 -3.92
CA VAL A 133 -14.95 -6.63 -4.44
C VAL A 133 -15.12 -6.19 -5.89
N PHE A 134 -14.61 -5.00 -6.21
CA PHE A 134 -14.68 -4.38 -7.52
C PHE A 134 -13.26 -3.96 -7.93
N ALA A 135 -12.51 -4.87 -8.53
CA ALA A 135 -11.12 -4.63 -8.90
C ALA A 135 -10.62 -5.64 -9.95
N TRP A 136 -9.86 -5.15 -10.92
CA TRP A 136 -9.07 -5.97 -11.86
C TRP A 136 -7.87 -5.20 -12.37
N LYS A 137 -6.87 -5.89 -12.85
CA LYS A 137 -5.66 -5.26 -13.39
C LYS A 137 -5.95 -4.64 -14.76
N GLY A 138 -5.51 -3.41 -14.96
CA GLY A 138 -5.70 -2.69 -16.24
C GLY A 138 -7.05 -2.00 -16.35
N LEU A 139 -7.60 -1.50 -15.25
CA LEU A 139 -8.79 -0.63 -15.24
C LEU A 139 -8.60 0.57 -16.17
N SER A 140 -9.66 0.94 -16.89
CA SER A 140 -9.77 2.29 -17.44
C SER A 140 -10.07 3.29 -16.31
N GLU A 141 -9.82 4.58 -16.51
CA GLU A 141 -10.18 5.60 -15.51
C GLU A 141 -11.69 5.62 -15.22
N THR A 142 -12.52 5.36 -16.22
CA THR A 142 -13.97 5.25 -16.05
C THR A 142 -14.34 4.05 -15.19
N ASP A 143 -13.73 2.88 -15.45
CA ASP A 143 -13.97 1.68 -14.63
C ASP A 143 -13.43 1.86 -13.21
N PHE A 144 -12.31 2.53 -13.05
CA PHE A 144 -11.71 2.83 -11.74
C PHE A 144 -12.68 3.65 -10.86
N ASN A 145 -13.19 4.75 -11.39
CA ASN A 145 -14.17 5.57 -10.68
C ASN A 145 -15.47 4.78 -10.40
N TRP A 146 -15.93 3.98 -11.35
CA TRP A 146 -17.08 3.12 -11.16
C TRP A 146 -16.87 2.10 -10.04
N CYS A 147 -15.69 1.47 -9.95
CA CYS A 147 -15.35 0.53 -8.88
C CYS A 147 -15.42 1.18 -7.50
N ILE A 148 -14.87 2.39 -7.34
CA ILE A 148 -14.97 3.14 -6.09
C ILE A 148 -16.45 3.45 -5.77
N GLU A 149 -17.23 3.88 -6.74
CA GLU A 149 -18.66 4.17 -6.54
C GLU A 149 -19.45 2.93 -6.10
N GLN A 150 -19.08 1.72 -6.55
CA GLN A 150 -19.72 0.47 -6.08
C GLN A 150 -19.42 0.19 -4.60
N THR A 151 -18.29 0.61 -4.07
CA THR A 151 -18.00 0.48 -2.62
C THR A 151 -18.86 1.42 -1.78
N ILE A 152 -19.24 2.57 -2.34
CA ILE A 152 -20.06 3.59 -1.70
C ILE A 152 -21.56 3.21 -1.75
N THR A 153 -22.07 2.79 -2.91
CA THR A 153 -23.51 2.71 -3.17
C THR A 153 -24.14 1.37 -2.85
N GLY A 154 -23.38 0.30 -2.75
CA GLY A 154 -23.88 -1.08 -2.63
C GLY A 154 -24.42 -1.51 -1.26
N TRP A 155 -24.62 -0.62 -0.31
CA TRP A 155 -24.96 -0.95 1.10
C TRP A 155 -26.45 -0.97 1.44
N GLY A 156 -27.33 -0.80 0.48
CA GLY A 156 -28.75 -0.69 0.73
C GLY A 156 -29.12 0.56 1.56
N LYS A 157 -30.24 0.49 2.28
CA LYS A 157 -30.80 1.66 3.02
C LYS A 157 -29.96 2.07 4.23
N GLU A 158 -29.25 1.15 4.85
CA GLU A 158 -28.48 1.42 6.08
C GLU A 158 -27.20 2.19 5.79
N GLY A 159 -26.62 2.01 4.59
CA GLY A 159 -25.34 2.59 4.21
C GLY A 159 -24.16 1.94 4.93
N TYR A 160 -23.02 2.59 4.87
CA TYR A 160 -21.80 2.20 5.57
C TYR A 160 -21.37 3.30 6.54
N ASN A 161 -20.44 3.02 7.43
CA ASN A 161 -20.09 3.91 8.52
C ASN A 161 -18.57 4.09 8.76
N MET A 162 -17.73 3.38 8.01
CA MET A 162 -16.27 3.48 8.11
C MET A 162 -15.65 3.54 6.73
N ILE A 163 -14.52 4.23 6.61
CA ILE A 163 -13.69 4.30 5.40
C ILE A 163 -12.27 3.83 5.73
N LEU A 164 -11.73 2.99 4.84
CA LEU A 164 -10.31 2.65 4.79
C LEU A 164 -9.79 3.03 3.40
N ASP A 165 -8.90 4.01 3.32
CA ASP A 165 -8.47 4.59 2.05
C ASP A 165 -6.96 4.57 1.89
N ASP A 166 -6.51 4.65 0.65
CA ASP A 166 -5.11 4.73 0.26
C ASP A 166 -4.96 5.70 -0.92
N GLY A 167 -4.53 6.92 -0.61
CA GLY A 167 -4.36 8.01 -1.57
C GLY A 167 -5.51 9.01 -1.61
N GLY A 168 -6.65 8.72 -0.95
CA GLY A 168 -7.74 9.66 -0.75
C GLY A 168 -8.81 9.69 -1.84
N ASP A 169 -8.79 8.78 -2.83
CA ASP A 169 -9.78 8.78 -3.93
C ASP A 169 -11.20 8.49 -3.45
N LEU A 170 -11.37 7.48 -2.59
CA LEU A 170 -12.66 7.17 -1.97
C LEU A 170 -13.11 8.31 -1.06
N THR A 171 -12.22 8.84 -0.25
CA THR A 171 -12.48 9.97 0.65
C THR A 171 -12.93 11.20 -0.13
N ASN A 172 -12.26 11.56 -1.23
CA ASN A 172 -12.64 12.69 -2.07
C ASN A 172 -14.03 12.48 -2.69
N MET A 173 -14.28 11.31 -3.25
CA MET A 173 -15.58 10.97 -3.84
C MET A 173 -16.70 11.08 -2.80
N MET A 174 -16.47 10.62 -1.57
CA MET A 174 -17.43 10.70 -0.47
C MET A 174 -17.76 12.11 -0.04
N HIS A 175 -16.85 13.06 -0.22
CA HIS A 175 -17.10 14.47 0.11
C HIS A 175 -17.80 15.23 -1.02
N GLU A 176 -18.11 14.60 -2.15
CA GLU A 176 -18.95 15.21 -3.19
C GLU A 176 -20.37 15.46 -2.70
N PRO A 177 -21.05 16.52 -3.16
CA PRO A 177 -22.41 16.86 -2.74
C PRO A 177 -23.44 15.75 -2.89
N ARG A 178 -23.24 14.86 -3.91
CA ARG A 178 -24.16 13.73 -4.16
C ARG A 178 -24.18 12.69 -3.04
N PHE A 179 -23.11 12.60 -2.23
CA PHE A 179 -22.97 11.66 -1.12
C PHE A 179 -23.13 12.32 0.26
N ALA A 180 -23.62 13.56 0.34
CA ALA A 180 -23.72 14.31 1.59
C ALA A 180 -24.59 13.64 2.68
N LYS A 181 -25.54 12.77 2.29
CA LYS A 181 -26.38 12.01 3.24
C LYS A 181 -25.61 10.83 3.84
N GLU A 182 -24.87 10.12 3.00
CA GLU A 182 -24.03 8.99 3.37
C GLU A 182 -22.89 9.46 4.26
N MET A 183 -22.26 10.58 3.91
CA MET A 183 -21.15 11.17 4.66
C MET A 183 -21.49 11.45 6.14
N LYS A 184 -22.73 11.80 6.45
CA LYS A 184 -23.19 12.02 7.82
C LYS A 184 -23.18 10.76 8.71
N LYS A 185 -23.09 9.57 8.11
CA LYS A 185 -23.05 8.28 8.83
C LYS A 185 -21.61 7.83 9.12
N ILE A 186 -20.63 8.47 8.50
CA ILE A 186 -19.24 8.05 8.61
C ILE A 186 -18.69 8.38 10.00
N ILE A 187 -18.25 7.34 10.70
CA ILE A 187 -17.64 7.41 12.04
C ILE A 187 -16.20 7.91 11.93
N GLY A 188 -15.46 7.45 10.92
CA GLY A 188 -14.09 7.88 10.71
C GLY A 188 -13.44 7.25 9.48
N ILE A 189 -12.25 7.77 9.15
CA ILE A 189 -11.40 7.39 8.03
C ILE A 189 -10.06 6.91 8.56
N SER A 190 -9.49 5.84 8.02
CA SER A 190 -8.06 5.53 8.17
C SER A 190 -7.39 5.64 6.80
N GLU A 191 -6.26 6.39 6.75
CA GLU A 191 -5.54 6.69 5.50
C GLU A 191 -4.14 6.07 5.52
N GLU A 192 -3.82 5.31 4.47
CA GLU A 192 -2.60 4.49 4.37
C GLU A 192 -1.36 5.29 3.99
N THR A 193 -1.47 6.27 3.09
CA THR A 193 -0.29 6.81 2.41
C THR A 193 -0.12 8.32 2.54
N THR A 194 1.12 8.78 2.39
CA THR A 194 1.51 10.19 2.50
C THR A 194 0.64 11.12 1.66
N THR A 195 0.30 10.73 0.43
CA THR A 195 -0.48 11.58 -0.48
C THR A 195 -1.91 11.76 0.00
N GLY A 196 -2.55 10.69 0.50
CA GLY A 196 -3.88 10.78 1.08
C GLY A 196 -3.88 11.58 2.38
N VAL A 197 -2.84 11.44 3.21
CA VAL A 197 -2.67 12.28 4.41
C VAL A 197 -2.58 13.76 4.04
N HIS A 198 -1.77 14.11 3.03
CA HIS A 198 -1.69 15.49 2.54
C HIS A 198 -3.05 16.01 2.06
N ASN A 199 -3.82 15.19 1.34
CA ASN A 199 -5.19 15.52 0.93
C ASN A 199 -6.08 15.78 2.14
N LEU A 200 -6.07 14.91 3.16
CA LEU A 200 -6.84 15.09 4.39
C LEU A 200 -6.46 16.39 5.12
N GLU A 201 -5.18 16.72 5.21
CA GLU A 201 -4.69 17.96 5.82
C GLU A 201 -5.17 19.20 5.06
N GLN A 202 -5.20 19.16 3.71
CA GLN A 202 -5.80 20.21 2.91
C GLN A 202 -7.32 20.33 3.14
N MET A 203 -8.01 19.21 3.30
CA MET A 203 -9.45 19.21 3.65
C MET A 203 -9.68 19.83 5.03
N VAL A 204 -8.83 19.54 6.02
CA VAL A 204 -8.88 20.18 7.35
C VAL A 204 -8.69 21.67 7.25
N LYS A 205 -7.62 22.14 6.58
CA LYS A 205 -7.35 23.58 6.36
C LYS A 205 -8.54 24.32 5.76
N ASN A 206 -9.27 23.66 4.87
CA ASN A 206 -10.42 24.23 4.16
C ASN A 206 -11.76 24.00 4.89
N GLY A 207 -11.76 23.38 6.10
CA GLY A 207 -12.98 23.05 6.85
C GLY A 207 -13.91 22.06 6.12
N LYS A 208 -13.34 21.23 5.24
CA LYS A 208 -14.10 20.31 4.38
C LYS A 208 -14.19 18.87 4.92
N LEU A 209 -13.26 18.44 5.74
CA LEU A 209 -13.27 17.10 6.32
C LEU A 209 -14.46 16.97 7.28
N LYS A 210 -15.37 16.00 7.05
CA LYS A 210 -16.64 15.88 7.75
C LYS A 210 -16.67 14.87 8.88
N CYS A 211 -15.58 14.15 9.10
CA CYS A 211 -15.40 13.17 10.16
C CYS A 211 -13.94 13.17 10.62
N PRO A 212 -13.58 12.52 11.74
CA PRO A 212 -12.17 12.34 12.11
C PRO A 212 -11.46 11.39 11.15
N ALA A 213 -10.17 11.59 10.97
CA ALA A 213 -9.31 10.66 10.24
C ALA A 213 -8.12 10.25 11.11
N ILE A 214 -7.67 8.99 10.96
CA ILE A 214 -6.39 8.52 11.51
C ILE A 214 -5.41 8.35 10.36
N ASN A 215 -4.29 9.06 10.45
CA ASN A 215 -3.14 8.96 9.59
C ASN A 215 -2.32 7.72 9.99
N ILE A 216 -2.39 6.68 9.17
CA ILE A 216 -1.61 5.45 9.36
C ILE A 216 -0.19 5.62 8.84
N ASN A 217 -0.01 6.39 7.77
CA ASN A 217 1.31 6.59 7.16
C ASN A 217 2.36 7.03 8.18
N ASP A 218 1.99 7.90 9.13
CA ASP A 218 2.92 8.46 10.11
C ASP A 218 3.06 7.62 11.39
N SER A 219 2.39 6.48 11.49
CA SER A 219 2.75 5.46 12.48
C SER A 219 4.18 5.00 12.21
N VAL A 220 5.01 4.88 13.25
CA VAL A 220 6.42 4.53 13.07
C VAL A 220 6.56 3.13 12.45
N THR A 221 5.72 2.19 12.90
CA THR A 221 5.68 0.83 12.36
C THR A 221 5.13 0.75 10.93
N LYS A 222 4.59 1.86 10.38
CA LYS A 222 4.26 1.95 8.95
C LYS A 222 5.37 2.66 8.19
N SER A 223 5.63 3.94 8.43
CA SER A 223 6.55 4.75 7.62
C SER A 223 7.99 4.25 7.64
N LYS A 224 8.49 3.82 8.78
CA LYS A 224 9.87 3.31 8.92
C LYS A 224 10.03 1.84 8.51
N PHE A 225 8.95 1.16 8.17
CA PHE A 225 8.94 -0.24 7.71
C PHE A 225 8.47 -0.35 6.27
N ASP A 226 7.21 -0.04 5.99
CA ASP A 226 6.61 -0.10 4.66
C ASP A 226 7.35 0.81 3.67
N ASN A 227 7.37 2.12 3.92
CA ASN A 227 7.97 3.08 3.00
C ASN A 227 9.49 2.83 2.82
N LEU A 228 10.18 2.35 3.85
CA LEU A 228 11.61 2.11 3.82
C LEU A 228 11.96 0.70 3.33
N TYR A 229 11.60 -0.34 4.09
CA TYR A 229 11.96 -1.73 3.79
C TYR A 229 11.15 -2.29 2.63
N GLY A 230 9.86 -1.92 2.52
CA GLY A 230 9.02 -2.32 1.41
C GLY A 230 9.58 -1.85 0.07
N CYS A 231 9.94 -0.57 -0.02
CA CYS A 231 10.57 -0.01 -1.22
C CYS A 231 11.96 -0.58 -1.48
N ARG A 232 12.73 -0.91 -0.42
CA ARG A 232 14.04 -1.54 -0.56
C ARG A 232 13.98 -2.85 -1.34
N GLU A 233 12.94 -3.66 -1.13
CA GLU A 233 12.78 -4.93 -1.84
C GLU A 233 12.01 -4.76 -3.16
N SER A 234 10.88 -4.07 -3.13
CA SER A 234 9.95 -4.04 -4.24
C SER A 234 10.39 -3.19 -5.43
N LEU A 235 11.24 -2.15 -5.23
CA LEU A 235 11.80 -1.37 -6.33
C LEU A 235 12.64 -2.26 -7.25
N ALA A 236 13.57 -3.02 -6.68
CA ALA A 236 14.42 -3.92 -7.44
C ALA A 236 13.63 -5.00 -8.16
N ASP A 237 12.60 -5.55 -7.50
CA ASP A 237 11.70 -6.54 -8.09
C ASP A 237 10.97 -5.98 -9.31
N GLY A 238 10.41 -4.76 -9.21
CA GLY A 238 9.72 -4.10 -10.32
C GLY A 238 10.64 -3.85 -11.52
N ILE A 239 11.82 -3.28 -11.30
CA ILE A 239 12.80 -3.01 -12.37
C ILE A 239 13.26 -4.31 -13.04
N LYS A 240 13.60 -5.33 -12.24
CA LYS A 240 14.14 -6.60 -12.76
C LYS A 240 13.08 -7.38 -13.54
N ARG A 241 11.87 -7.51 -13.04
CA ARG A 241 10.78 -8.17 -13.77
C ARG A 241 10.42 -7.43 -15.06
N ALA A 242 10.46 -6.09 -15.04
CA ALA A 242 10.19 -5.30 -16.24
C ALA A 242 11.23 -5.46 -17.33
N THR A 243 12.53 -5.52 -16.99
CA THR A 243 13.62 -5.29 -17.93
C THR A 243 14.69 -6.36 -17.97
N ASP A 244 14.78 -7.24 -16.98
CA ASP A 244 15.90 -8.17 -16.76
C ASP A 244 17.29 -7.51 -16.74
N VAL A 245 17.34 -6.17 -16.54
CA VAL A 245 18.61 -5.45 -16.57
C VAL A 245 19.47 -5.79 -15.35
N MET A 246 20.75 -5.92 -15.57
CA MET A 246 21.72 -6.00 -14.49
C MET A 246 21.89 -4.62 -13.85
N ILE A 247 21.63 -4.52 -12.55
CA ILE A 247 21.72 -3.26 -11.79
C ILE A 247 23.17 -2.93 -11.41
N ALA A 248 23.95 -3.96 -11.11
CA ALA A 248 25.37 -3.78 -10.76
C ALA A 248 26.14 -3.01 -11.86
N GLY A 249 26.96 -2.05 -11.42
CA GLY A 249 27.77 -1.20 -12.30
C GLY A 249 27.03 -0.04 -12.97
N LYS A 250 25.69 0.03 -12.87
CA LYS A 250 24.92 1.15 -13.40
C LYS A 250 24.97 2.37 -12.47
N ILE A 251 24.70 3.54 -13.04
CA ILE A 251 24.45 4.76 -12.29
C ILE A 251 22.95 4.90 -12.15
N VAL A 252 22.47 4.96 -10.91
CA VAL A 252 21.04 5.10 -10.59
C VAL A 252 20.81 6.44 -9.89
N ALA A 253 19.97 7.28 -10.47
CA ALA A 253 19.52 8.52 -9.85
C ALA A 253 18.22 8.26 -9.10
N VAL A 254 18.20 8.54 -7.79
CA VAL A 254 17.02 8.48 -6.93
C VAL A 254 16.63 9.89 -6.55
N ALA A 255 15.45 10.33 -6.98
CA ALA A 255 14.91 11.64 -6.63
C ALA A 255 14.09 11.54 -5.33
N GLY A 256 14.52 12.28 -4.31
CA GLY A 256 13.98 12.26 -2.96
C GLY A 256 14.77 11.33 -2.03
N TYR A 257 14.95 11.76 -0.76
CA TYR A 257 15.60 10.97 0.28
C TYR A 257 14.80 10.94 1.58
N GLY A 258 13.46 10.96 1.45
CA GLY A 258 12.52 10.52 2.49
C GLY A 258 12.59 9.00 2.70
N ASP A 259 11.66 8.40 3.43
CA ASP A 259 11.70 6.97 3.73
C ASP A 259 11.71 6.10 2.46
N VAL A 260 10.88 6.43 1.47
CA VAL A 260 10.83 5.74 0.16
C VAL A 260 12.17 5.89 -0.58
N GLY A 261 12.71 7.10 -0.67
CA GLY A 261 13.98 7.37 -1.33
C GLY A 261 15.16 6.68 -0.65
N LYS A 262 15.21 6.67 0.68
CA LYS A 262 16.20 5.92 1.47
C LYS A 262 16.17 4.43 1.15
N GLY A 263 14.98 3.83 1.21
CA GLY A 263 14.80 2.42 0.85
C GLY A 263 15.30 2.12 -0.57
N SER A 264 14.90 2.97 -1.52
CA SER A 264 15.26 2.86 -2.94
C SER A 264 16.77 2.99 -3.17
N ALA A 265 17.41 4.00 -2.60
CA ALA A 265 18.84 4.23 -2.73
C ALA A 265 19.66 3.07 -2.14
N HIS A 266 19.28 2.59 -0.96
CA HIS A 266 19.91 1.44 -0.31
C HIS A 266 19.72 0.15 -1.10
N SER A 267 18.55 -0.07 -1.71
CA SER A 267 18.28 -1.20 -2.59
C SER A 267 19.25 -1.24 -3.77
N MET A 268 19.32 -0.13 -4.50
CA MET A 268 20.17 -0.04 -5.70
C MET A 268 21.66 -0.18 -5.36
N ARG A 269 22.12 0.48 -4.28
CA ARG A 269 23.49 0.32 -3.78
C ARG A 269 23.79 -1.11 -3.35
N GLY A 270 22.86 -1.77 -2.66
CA GLY A 270 22.98 -3.16 -2.24
C GLY A 270 23.12 -4.14 -3.41
N LEU A 271 22.60 -3.79 -4.58
CA LEU A 271 22.75 -4.55 -5.83
C LEU A 271 23.96 -4.13 -6.65
N GLY A 272 24.85 -3.27 -6.11
CA GLY A 272 26.11 -2.88 -6.76
C GLY A 272 26.00 -1.69 -7.72
N ALA A 273 24.93 -0.91 -7.67
CA ALA A 273 24.84 0.35 -8.41
C ALA A 273 25.64 1.47 -7.75
N ARG A 274 26.08 2.43 -8.55
CA ARG A 274 26.50 3.76 -8.08
C ARG A 274 25.27 4.63 -8.00
N VAL A 275 24.91 5.08 -6.80
CA VAL A 275 23.66 5.81 -6.57
C VAL A 275 23.92 7.30 -6.40
N LEU A 276 23.20 8.09 -7.17
CA LEU A 276 23.07 9.54 -7.03
C LEU A 276 21.73 9.84 -6.36
N VAL A 277 21.70 10.81 -5.48
CA VAL A 277 20.47 11.27 -4.81
C VAL A 277 20.20 12.73 -5.22
N THR A 278 18.96 13.06 -5.49
CA THR A 278 18.54 14.47 -5.61
C THR A 278 17.56 14.79 -4.48
N GLU A 279 17.75 15.94 -3.81
CA GLU A 279 16.96 16.29 -2.64
C GLU A 279 16.86 17.81 -2.48
N ILE A 280 15.76 18.28 -1.91
CA ILE A 280 15.49 19.68 -1.61
C ILE A 280 15.60 20.00 -0.12
N ASP A 281 15.36 19.01 0.75
CA ASP A 281 15.48 19.17 2.20
C ASP A 281 16.97 19.04 2.61
N PRO A 282 17.57 20.10 3.20
CA PRO A 282 18.97 20.07 3.59
C PRO A 282 19.28 19.00 4.64
N ILE A 283 18.32 18.60 5.48
CA ILE A 283 18.50 17.54 6.47
C ILE A 283 18.59 16.18 5.77
N CYS A 284 17.65 15.89 4.87
CA CYS A 284 17.67 14.66 4.08
C CYS A 284 18.90 14.57 3.17
N ALA A 285 19.29 15.69 2.54
CA ALA A 285 20.50 15.78 1.72
C ALA A 285 21.78 15.50 2.55
N LEU A 286 21.86 16.08 3.75
CA LEU A 286 22.97 15.82 4.68
C LEU A 286 23.01 14.33 5.10
N GLN A 287 21.85 13.74 5.42
CA GLN A 287 21.79 12.31 5.73
C GLN A 287 22.28 11.44 4.56
N ALA A 288 21.85 11.74 3.33
CA ALA A 288 22.31 11.02 2.15
C ALA A 288 23.84 11.10 1.98
N ALA A 289 24.40 12.30 2.14
CA ALA A 289 25.85 12.51 2.06
C ALA A 289 26.62 11.75 3.16
N MET A 290 26.10 11.77 4.41
CA MET A 290 26.72 11.04 5.53
C MET A 290 26.64 9.53 5.35
N GLU A 291 25.65 9.02 4.62
CA GLU A 291 25.54 7.61 4.25
C GLU A 291 26.37 7.24 3.01
N GLY A 292 27.12 8.18 2.45
CA GLY A 292 28.05 7.97 1.36
C GLY A 292 27.43 8.00 -0.04
N PHE A 293 26.25 8.60 -0.18
CA PHE A 293 25.67 8.89 -1.48
C PHE A 293 26.17 10.25 -2.02
N GLU A 294 26.36 10.33 -3.31
CA GLU A 294 26.60 11.59 -3.99
C GLU A 294 25.26 12.33 -4.18
N VAL A 295 25.16 13.55 -3.63
CA VAL A 295 23.96 14.37 -3.75
C VAL A 295 24.17 15.40 -4.86
N VAL A 296 23.33 15.34 -5.88
CA VAL A 296 23.44 16.15 -7.11
C VAL A 296 22.11 16.75 -7.50
N THR A 297 22.08 17.62 -8.50
CA THR A 297 20.83 18.06 -9.11
C THR A 297 20.31 17.06 -10.15
N MET A 298 18.99 17.09 -10.43
CA MET A 298 18.44 16.24 -11.51
C MET A 298 19.02 16.62 -12.88
N ASP A 299 19.38 17.88 -13.10
CA ASP A 299 20.03 18.33 -14.34
C ASP A 299 21.40 17.68 -14.56
N GLU A 300 22.19 17.46 -13.51
CA GLU A 300 23.46 16.75 -13.54
C GLU A 300 23.22 15.25 -13.72
N ALA A 301 22.34 14.67 -12.91
CA ALA A 301 22.00 13.24 -12.98
C ALA A 301 21.49 12.82 -14.37
N ALA A 302 20.69 13.67 -15.03
CA ALA A 302 20.12 13.41 -16.34
C ALA A 302 21.17 13.08 -17.42
N THR A 303 22.38 13.59 -17.29
CA THR A 303 23.47 13.38 -18.28
C THR A 303 24.24 12.08 -18.08
N ILE A 304 24.22 11.52 -16.87
CA ILE A 304 25.12 10.41 -16.49
C ILE A 304 24.43 9.16 -15.96
N ALA A 305 23.16 9.26 -15.49
CA ALA A 305 22.45 8.11 -14.96
C ALA A 305 21.94 7.17 -16.07
N ASP A 306 21.86 5.88 -15.72
CA ASP A 306 21.31 4.82 -16.57
C ASP A 306 19.88 4.47 -16.18
N ILE A 307 19.55 4.64 -14.88
CA ILE A 307 18.24 4.37 -14.31
C ILE A 307 17.83 5.58 -13.47
N PHE A 308 16.59 6.01 -13.61
CA PHE A 308 15.99 7.11 -12.85
C PHE A 308 14.80 6.56 -12.06
N VAL A 309 14.77 6.87 -10.76
CA VAL A 309 13.71 6.48 -9.83
C VAL A 309 13.19 7.73 -9.15
N THR A 310 11.93 8.06 -9.31
CA THR A 310 11.30 9.19 -8.60
C THR A 310 10.57 8.70 -7.34
N ALA A 311 10.72 9.43 -6.24
CA ALA A 311 10.24 9.08 -4.91
C ALA A 311 9.97 10.32 -4.03
N THR A 312 9.53 11.43 -4.65
CA THR A 312 9.43 12.74 -3.99
C THR A 312 8.02 13.05 -3.50
N GLY A 313 6.99 12.42 -4.09
CA GLY A 313 5.59 12.81 -3.90
C GLY A 313 5.23 14.18 -4.47
N CYS A 314 6.11 14.77 -5.31
CA CYS A 314 5.90 16.07 -5.97
C CYS A 314 5.65 15.88 -7.47
N CYS A 315 5.24 16.92 -8.16
CA CYS A 315 5.06 16.88 -9.62
C CYS A 315 6.33 17.33 -10.36
N ASP A 316 6.40 16.97 -11.66
CA ASP A 316 7.37 17.51 -12.62
C ASP A 316 8.85 17.36 -12.22
N ILE A 317 9.21 16.24 -11.61
CA ILE A 317 10.60 15.94 -11.22
C ILE A 317 11.43 15.58 -12.47
N ILE A 318 10.86 14.79 -13.39
CA ILE A 318 11.48 14.47 -14.69
C ILE A 318 10.64 15.08 -15.80
N THR A 319 11.20 16.09 -16.49
CA THR A 319 10.53 16.87 -17.53
C THR A 319 11.30 16.83 -18.85
N GLU A 320 10.83 17.55 -19.87
CA GLU A 320 11.46 17.70 -21.19
C GLU A 320 12.97 17.95 -21.11
N LYS A 321 13.41 18.88 -20.26
CA LYS A 321 14.83 19.24 -20.14
C LYS A 321 15.71 18.08 -19.71
N HIS A 322 15.16 17.12 -18.95
CA HIS A 322 15.85 15.94 -18.48
C HIS A 322 15.85 14.84 -19.54
N PHE A 323 14.67 14.54 -20.13
CA PHE A 323 14.55 13.55 -21.20
C PHE A 323 15.48 13.81 -22.37
N SER A 324 15.64 15.07 -22.76
CA SER A 324 16.51 15.49 -23.87
C SER A 324 18.00 15.24 -23.63
N LYS A 325 18.42 15.14 -22.37
CA LYS A 325 19.82 14.93 -21.94
C LYS A 325 20.14 13.48 -21.60
N MET A 326 19.13 12.65 -21.32
CA MET A 326 19.30 11.26 -20.89
C MET A 326 20.11 10.45 -21.90
N LYS A 327 20.82 9.45 -21.39
CA LYS A 327 21.47 8.42 -22.22
C LYS A 327 20.44 7.68 -23.09
N ASN A 328 20.89 7.17 -24.22
CA ASN A 328 20.06 6.28 -25.00
C ASN A 328 19.72 5.01 -24.21
N ASN A 329 18.45 4.61 -24.23
CA ASN A 329 17.89 3.51 -23.46
C ASN A 329 17.96 3.69 -21.92
N ALA A 330 18.01 4.93 -21.43
CA ALA A 330 17.83 5.18 -20.00
C ALA A 330 16.46 4.66 -19.54
N ILE A 331 16.44 4.03 -18.37
CA ILE A 331 15.23 3.49 -17.74
C ILE A 331 14.68 4.55 -16.78
N VAL A 332 13.40 4.86 -16.89
CA VAL A 332 12.71 5.82 -16.03
C VAL A 332 11.53 5.14 -15.35
N CYS A 333 11.49 5.20 -14.04
CA CYS A 333 10.40 4.66 -13.25
C CYS A 333 10.09 5.53 -12.03
N ASN A 334 8.87 5.37 -11.51
CA ASN A 334 8.39 6.03 -10.31
C ASN A 334 8.04 4.98 -9.26
N ILE A 335 8.32 5.27 -7.99
CA ILE A 335 7.87 4.50 -6.84
C ILE A 335 7.06 5.35 -5.85
N GLY A 336 6.84 6.63 -6.17
CA GLY A 336 5.87 7.49 -5.49
C GLY A 336 4.43 7.11 -5.84
N HIS A 337 3.49 7.49 -5.00
CA HIS A 337 2.09 7.03 -5.12
C HIS A 337 1.42 7.44 -6.45
N PHE A 338 1.60 8.68 -6.90
CA PHE A 338 0.98 9.19 -8.12
C PHE A 338 1.96 9.27 -9.30
N ASP A 339 1.39 9.28 -10.51
CA ASP A 339 2.09 9.34 -11.80
C ASP A 339 2.46 10.76 -12.27
N ILE A 340 2.48 11.72 -11.34
CA ILE A 340 2.73 13.14 -11.65
C ILE A 340 4.21 13.55 -11.57
N GLU A 341 5.07 12.68 -11.03
CA GLU A 341 6.51 12.98 -10.87
C GLU A 341 7.26 12.97 -12.21
N ILE A 342 6.75 12.24 -13.18
CA ILE A 342 7.31 12.10 -14.54
C ILE A 342 6.32 12.75 -15.51
N ASP A 343 6.76 13.76 -16.28
CA ASP A 343 5.93 14.41 -17.29
C ASP A 343 5.62 13.49 -18.47
N MET A 344 4.73 12.52 -18.22
CA MET A 344 4.26 11.57 -19.23
C MET A 344 3.43 12.25 -20.32
N ALA A 345 2.77 13.37 -20.01
CA ALA A 345 1.97 14.12 -20.97
C ALA A 345 2.85 14.68 -22.09
N TRP A 346 3.95 15.32 -21.70
CA TRP A 346 4.94 15.84 -22.67
C TRP A 346 5.58 14.67 -23.45
N LEU A 347 6.00 13.61 -22.76
CA LEU A 347 6.70 12.47 -23.37
C LEU A 347 5.81 11.77 -24.39
N ASN A 348 4.56 11.51 -24.10
CA ASN A 348 3.59 10.91 -25.01
C ASN A 348 3.34 11.77 -26.26
N LYS A 349 3.30 13.10 -26.10
CA LYS A 349 3.09 14.05 -27.21
C LYS A 349 4.33 14.21 -28.11
N ASN A 350 5.55 14.09 -27.56
CA ASN A 350 6.79 14.46 -28.23
C ASN A 350 7.69 13.26 -28.60
N SER A 351 7.22 12.04 -28.43
CA SER A 351 7.96 10.82 -28.79
C SER A 351 7.08 9.85 -29.58
N LYS A 352 7.72 8.86 -30.19
CA LYS A 352 7.01 7.68 -30.74
C LYS A 352 7.04 6.58 -29.68
N LYS A 353 5.86 6.31 -29.10
CA LYS A 353 5.67 5.25 -28.12
C LYS A 353 5.58 3.88 -28.78
N ARG A 354 6.24 2.89 -28.24
CA ARG A 354 6.11 1.47 -28.58
C ARG A 354 6.07 0.64 -27.31
N GLU A 355 4.98 -0.04 -27.07
CA GLU A 355 4.89 -1.02 -25.98
C GLU A 355 5.69 -2.27 -26.36
N VAL A 356 6.61 -2.71 -25.48
CA VAL A 356 7.43 -3.90 -25.64
C VAL A 356 6.76 -5.12 -25.03
N LYS A 357 6.22 -4.94 -23.85
CA LYS A 357 5.37 -5.86 -23.10
C LYS A 357 4.52 -5.05 -22.12
N PRO A 358 3.50 -5.62 -21.49
CA PRO A 358 2.69 -4.88 -20.52
C PRO A 358 3.53 -4.10 -19.52
N GLN A 359 3.25 -2.81 -19.35
CA GLN A 359 3.92 -1.88 -18.43
C GLN A 359 5.40 -1.53 -18.80
N VAL A 360 5.85 -1.84 -19.99
CA VAL A 360 7.19 -1.47 -20.49
C VAL A 360 7.08 -0.79 -21.84
N ASP A 361 7.26 0.51 -21.85
CA ASP A 361 7.15 1.36 -23.03
C ASP A 361 8.52 1.93 -23.44
N ILE A 362 8.84 1.87 -24.73
CA ILE A 362 9.96 2.60 -25.33
C ILE A 362 9.43 3.86 -26.00
N HIS A 363 9.97 5.00 -25.60
CA HIS A 363 9.69 6.30 -26.16
C HIS A 363 10.88 6.76 -27.01
N THR A 364 10.71 6.85 -28.33
CA THR A 364 11.75 7.36 -29.26
C THR A 364 11.54 8.86 -29.46
N LEU A 365 12.48 9.66 -28.96
CA LEU A 365 12.48 11.11 -29.06
C LEU A 365 12.81 11.59 -30.51
N LYS A 366 12.55 12.86 -30.82
CA LYS A 366 12.83 13.47 -32.14
C LYS A 366 14.32 13.40 -32.54
N ASN A 367 15.23 13.37 -31.56
CA ASN A 367 16.68 13.24 -31.79
C ASN A 367 17.14 11.79 -31.99
N GLY A 368 16.22 10.81 -32.04
CA GLY A 368 16.48 9.39 -32.21
C GLY A 368 16.86 8.64 -30.93
N ARG A 369 17.06 9.33 -29.79
CA ARG A 369 17.31 8.66 -28.50
C ARG A 369 16.05 8.00 -28.00
N GLN A 370 16.24 6.91 -27.27
CA GLN A 370 15.17 6.14 -26.66
C GLN A 370 15.20 6.25 -25.13
N VAL A 371 14.05 6.33 -24.51
CA VAL A 371 13.85 6.24 -23.07
C VAL A 371 12.86 5.11 -22.80
N ILE A 372 13.19 4.26 -21.85
CA ILE A 372 12.36 3.12 -21.42
C ILE A 372 11.58 3.57 -20.19
N VAL A 373 10.26 3.63 -20.29
CA VAL A 373 9.40 4.02 -19.16
C VAL A 373 8.68 2.80 -18.62
N LEU A 374 8.73 2.62 -17.30
CA LEU A 374 8.08 1.52 -16.62
C LEU A 374 6.76 1.97 -15.99
N ALA A 375 5.76 1.09 -16.03
CA ALA A 375 4.42 1.29 -15.48
C ALA A 375 3.76 2.64 -15.89
N GLN A 376 4.13 3.17 -17.05
CA GLN A 376 3.64 4.46 -17.56
C GLN A 376 3.84 5.64 -16.58
N GLY A 377 4.93 5.61 -15.78
CA GLY A 377 5.21 6.59 -14.74
C GLY A 377 4.46 6.37 -13.41
N ARG A 378 3.63 5.34 -13.32
CA ARG A 378 2.95 4.93 -12.07
C ARG A 378 3.88 4.07 -11.21
N LEU A 379 3.38 3.58 -10.08
CA LEU A 379 4.12 2.73 -9.14
C LEU A 379 4.74 1.50 -9.84
N VAL A 380 6.07 1.51 -9.99
CA VAL A 380 6.81 0.44 -10.70
C VAL A 380 6.71 -0.90 -9.99
N ASN A 381 6.73 -0.90 -8.65
CA ASN A 381 6.67 -2.10 -7.82
C ASN A 381 5.33 -2.84 -7.92
N LEU A 382 4.23 -2.14 -8.14
CA LEU A 382 2.89 -2.71 -8.31
C LEU A 382 2.53 -2.90 -9.79
N GLY A 383 2.93 -1.98 -10.65
CA GLY A 383 2.66 -2.09 -12.10
C GLY A 383 3.46 -3.21 -12.75
N CYS A 384 4.75 -3.33 -12.44
CA CYS A 384 5.66 -4.31 -13.04
C CYS A 384 5.92 -5.55 -12.18
N ALA A 385 5.53 -5.53 -10.88
CA ALA A 385 5.70 -6.66 -9.96
C ALA A 385 4.44 -6.83 -9.08
N THR A 386 4.61 -7.25 -7.83
CA THR A 386 3.50 -7.60 -6.92
C THR A 386 3.44 -6.70 -5.67
N GLY A 387 4.23 -5.62 -5.63
CA GLY A 387 4.26 -4.68 -4.51
C GLY A 387 5.17 -5.12 -3.36
N HIS A 388 4.86 -4.63 -2.17
CA HIS A 388 5.65 -4.89 -0.97
C HIS A 388 5.46 -6.31 -0.43
N PRO A 389 6.50 -6.89 0.21
CA PRO A 389 6.43 -8.23 0.78
C PRO A 389 5.45 -8.31 1.97
N SER A 390 4.91 -9.51 2.19
CA SER A 390 3.85 -9.76 3.17
C SER A 390 4.22 -9.33 4.59
N PHE A 391 5.44 -9.55 5.04
CA PHE A 391 5.86 -9.20 6.40
C PHE A 391 5.77 -7.69 6.67
N VAL A 392 6.22 -6.85 5.72
CA VAL A 392 6.15 -5.41 5.88
C VAL A 392 4.71 -4.90 5.78
N MET A 393 3.90 -5.47 4.90
CA MET A 393 2.48 -5.14 4.80
C MET A 393 1.71 -5.59 6.04
N SER A 394 2.17 -6.63 6.76
CA SER A 394 1.61 -6.99 8.06
C SER A 394 1.72 -5.83 9.06
N ASN A 395 2.82 -5.07 9.07
CA ASN A 395 2.94 -3.88 9.93
C ASN A 395 1.89 -2.83 9.56
N SER A 396 1.82 -2.44 8.30
CA SER A 396 0.87 -1.43 7.81
C SER A 396 -0.58 -1.84 8.07
N PHE A 397 -0.94 -3.05 7.74
CA PHE A 397 -2.31 -3.52 7.86
C PHE A 397 -2.73 -3.84 9.29
N THR A 398 -1.79 -4.18 10.18
CA THR A 398 -2.08 -4.26 11.61
C THR A 398 -2.40 -2.87 12.18
N ASN A 399 -1.70 -1.82 11.73
CA ASN A 399 -2.05 -0.43 12.04
C ASN A 399 -3.46 -0.09 11.54
N GLN A 400 -3.81 -0.46 10.30
CA GLN A 400 -5.15 -0.22 9.73
C GLN A 400 -6.26 -0.88 10.58
N VAL A 401 -6.10 -2.15 10.91
CA VAL A 401 -7.08 -2.87 11.74
C VAL A 401 -7.25 -2.21 13.09
N LEU A 402 -6.15 -1.86 13.76
CA LEU A 402 -6.19 -1.19 15.06
C LEU A 402 -6.82 0.21 14.97
N ALA A 403 -6.56 0.97 13.89
CA ALA A 403 -7.18 2.27 13.68
C ALA A 403 -8.68 2.18 13.42
N GLN A 404 -9.12 1.20 12.62
CA GLN A 404 -10.55 0.94 12.40
C GLN A 404 -11.24 0.55 13.72
N MET A 405 -10.60 -0.29 14.54
CA MET A 405 -11.10 -0.64 15.87
C MET A 405 -11.17 0.58 16.80
N GLU A 406 -10.11 1.40 16.83
CA GLU A 406 -10.02 2.59 17.68
C GLU A 406 -11.10 3.61 17.32
N LEU A 407 -11.26 3.92 16.02
CA LEU A 407 -12.32 4.84 15.57
C LEU A 407 -13.72 4.31 15.85
N PHE A 408 -13.96 3.02 15.61
CA PHE A 408 -15.30 2.43 15.78
C PHE A 408 -15.71 2.30 17.25
N MET A 409 -14.77 1.88 18.12
CA MET A 409 -15.07 1.61 19.54
C MET A 409 -14.96 2.85 20.43
N ASN A 410 -14.15 3.83 20.05
CA ASN A 410 -13.78 5.00 20.84
C ASN A 410 -14.13 6.31 20.12
N ARG A 411 -15.18 6.34 19.30
CA ARG A 411 -15.56 7.51 18.48
C ARG A 411 -15.58 8.83 19.25
N ASP A 412 -16.04 8.81 20.48
CA ASP A 412 -16.20 10.01 21.32
C ASP A 412 -14.87 10.70 21.68
N LYS A 413 -13.74 10.01 21.49
CA LYS A 413 -12.40 10.58 21.69
C LYS A 413 -11.92 11.43 20.49
N TYR A 414 -12.60 11.33 19.34
CA TYR A 414 -12.14 11.90 18.07
C TYR A 414 -13.14 12.96 17.57
N GLN A 415 -12.64 14.15 17.32
CA GLN A 415 -13.44 15.27 16.81
C GLN A 415 -13.41 15.29 15.28
N ASP A 416 -14.50 15.74 14.68
CA ASP A 416 -14.57 15.97 13.23
C ASP A 416 -13.58 17.04 12.78
N ASN A 417 -13.23 17.01 11.50
CA ASN A 417 -12.28 17.94 10.86
C ASN A 417 -10.87 17.94 11.50
N ILE A 418 -10.44 16.79 12.04
CA ILE A 418 -9.10 16.61 12.58
C ILE A 418 -8.49 15.33 12.03
N VAL A 419 -7.22 15.40 11.66
CA VAL A 419 -6.39 14.23 11.33
C VAL A 419 -5.54 13.88 12.54
N TYR A 420 -5.76 12.70 13.07
CA TYR A 420 -5.06 12.15 14.23
C TYR A 420 -3.95 11.19 13.76
N ARG A 421 -2.97 10.98 14.61
CA ARG A 421 -2.04 9.85 14.50
C ARG A 421 -2.57 8.68 15.30
N LEU A 422 -2.20 7.47 14.90
CA LEU A 422 -2.50 6.30 15.72
C LEU A 422 -1.86 6.46 17.11
N PRO A 423 -2.59 6.20 18.21
CA PRO A 423 -2.05 6.27 19.56
C PRO A 423 -0.76 5.46 19.72
N LYS A 424 0.26 6.03 20.38
CA LYS A 424 1.61 5.47 20.49
C LYS A 424 1.64 4.04 21.02
N HIS A 425 0.78 3.72 22.00
CA HIS A 425 0.71 2.37 22.56
C HIS A 425 0.19 1.33 21.55
N LEU A 426 -0.62 1.74 20.55
CA LEU A 426 -1.06 0.87 19.46
C LEU A 426 0.04 0.66 18.43
N ASP A 427 0.81 1.70 18.11
CA ASP A 427 1.99 1.61 17.22
C ASP A 427 3.04 0.66 17.84
N GLU A 428 3.31 0.76 19.17
CA GLU A 428 4.18 -0.17 19.90
C GLU A 428 3.61 -1.60 19.93
N LYS A 429 2.27 -1.75 20.05
CA LYS A 429 1.60 -3.06 19.95
C LYS A 429 1.84 -3.69 18.59
N VAL A 430 1.74 -2.93 17.50
CA VAL A 430 2.07 -3.44 16.16
C VAL A 430 3.47 -4.03 16.14
N ALA A 431 4.48 -3.27 16.58
CA ALA A 431 5.86 -3.77 16.63
C ALA A 431 5.95 -5.06 17.46
N ALA A 432 5.38 -5.08 18.66
CA ALA A 432 5.44 -6.23 19.56
C ALA A 432 4.86 -7.52 18.94
N LEU A 433 3.77 -7.43 18.18
CA LEU A 433 3.14 -8.57 17.52
C LEU A 433 4.02 -9.21 16.43
N HIS A 434 5.04 -8.49 15.91
CA HIS A 434 5.95 -8.98 14.89
C HIS A 434 7.24 -9.59 15.44
N LEU A 435 7.60 -9.30 16.69
CA LEU A 435 8.89 -9.70 17.27
C LEU A 435 9.05 -11.20 17.42
N GLU A 436 7.98 -11.91 17.79
CA GLU A 436 8.03 -13.37 18.00
C GLU A 436 8.40 -14.10 16.70
N LYS A 437 7.85 -13.67 15.55
CA LYS A 437 8.15 -14.25 14.23
C LYS A 437 9.63 -14.14 13.88
N LEU A 438 10.28 -13.07 14.32
CA LEU A 438 11.71 -12.82 14.10
C LEU A 438 12.61 -13.42 15.18
N GLY A 439 12.04 -14.08 16.20
CA GLY A 439 12.79 -14.64 17.32
C GLY A 439 13.44 -13.58 18.23
N VAL A 440 12.93 -12.34 18.20
CA VAL A 440 13.47 -11.22 18.98
C VAL A 440 13.05 -11.34 20.45
N LYS A 441 14.01 -11.12 21.34
CA LYS A 441 13.80 -11.09 22.80
C LYS A 441 14.09 -9.69 23.33
N LEU A 442 13.07 -9.04 23.87
CA LEU A 442 13.21 -7.72 24.48
C LEU A 442 13.83 -7.82 25.89
N THR A 443 14.72 -6.89 26.21
CA THR A 443 15.16 -6.64 27.57
C THR A 443 14.05 -5.94 28.36
N LYS A 444 13.79 -6.38 29.57
CA LYS A 444 12.79 -5.77 30.47
C LYS A 444 13.45 -4.78 31.42
N LEU A 445 12.84 -3.62 31.60
CA LEU A 445 13.29 -2.65 32.60
C LEU A 445 13.11 -3.20 34.00
N THR A 446 14.14 -3.05 34.82
CA THR A 446 14.01 -3.24 36.28
C THR A 446 13.24 -2.07 36.89
N THR A 447 12.67 -2.26 38.09
CA THR A 447 12.00 -1.18 38.84
C THR A 447 12.91 0.03 39.06
N LYS A 448 14.21 -0.20 39.28
CA LYS A 448 15.21 0.88 39.44
C LYS A 448 15.38 1.67 38.14
N GLN A 449 15.47 1.00 37.00
CA GLN A 449 15.60 1.64 35.68
C GLN A 449 14.34 2.40 35.31
N SER A 450 13.16 1.81 35.52
CA SER A 450 11.87 2.46 35.30
C SER A 450 11.71 3.76 36.07
N LYS A 451 12.05 3.72 37.38
CA LYS A 451 12.05 4.92 38.25
C LYS A 451 13.05 5.99 37.76
N TYR A 452 14.25 5.58 37.35
CA TYR A 452 15.27 6.51 36.83
C TYR A 452 14.84 7.19 35.54
N LEU A 453 14.20 6.44 34.64
CA LEU A 453 13.74 6.94 33.34
C LEU A 453 12.37 7.66 33.42
N HIS A 454 11.71 7.64 34.59
CA HIS A 454 10.36 8.19 34.80
C HIS A 454 9.34 7.65 33.79
N MET A 455 9.39 6.33 33.47
CA MET A 455 8.49 5.66 32.54
C MET A 455 8.00 4.31 33.11
N ASP A 456 6.86 3.83 32.58
CA ASP A 456 6.35 2.50 32.93
C ASP A 456 7.27 1.39 32.39
N GLN A 457 7.33 0.26 33.11
CA GLN A 457 8.14 -0.89 32.68
C GLN A 457 7.66 -1.51 31.33
N ASN A 458 6.40 -1.29 30.98
CA ASN A 458 5.77 -1.84 29.80
C ASN A 458 5.56 -0.81 28.67
N GLY A 459 6.07 0.41 28.83
CA GLY A 459 5.95 1.49 27.86
C GLY A 459 4.74 2.42 28.14
N PRO A 460 4.45 3.36 27.26
CA PRO A 460 5.21 3.62 26.02
C PRO A 460 6.65 4.07 26.30
N PHE A 461 7.60 3.57 25.50
CA PHE A 461 9.03 3.80 25.72
C PHE A 461 9.53 5.13 25.15
N LYS A 462 8.75 5.80 24.33
CA LYS A 462 9.04 7.10 23.75
C LYS A 462 7.79 7.99 23.81
N PRO A 463 7.95 9.33 23.90
CA PRO A 463 6.82 10.25 23.83
C PRO A 463 6.17 10.25 22.45
N ASP A 464 4.91 10.70 22.36
CA ASP A 464 4.09 10.65 21.15
C ASP A 464 4.70 11.38 19.94
N HIS A 465 5.47 12.44 20.20
CA HIS A 465 6.13 13.24 19.16
C HIS A 465 7.44 12.61 18.65
N TYR A 466 7.98 11.57 19.31
CA TYR A 466 9.24 10.96 18.90
C TYR A 466 9.10 10.22 17.57
N ARG A 467 10.04 10.48 16.66
CA ARG A 467 10.18 9.82 15.35
C ARG A 467 11.53 9.11 15.31
N TYR A 468 11.52 7.80 15.12
CA TYR A 468 12.69 6.92 15.11
C TYR A 468 13.61 7.20 13.93
#